data_9438fbf01e8b7d3fb99ba94d73a4459b
#
_entry.id   9438fbf01e8b7d3fb99ba94d73a4459b
#
_cell.length_a   1.000
_cell.length_b   1.000
_cell.length_c   1.000
_cell.angle_alpha   90.00
_cell.angle_beta   90.00
_cell.angle_gamma   90.00
#
_symmetry.space_group_name_H-M   'P 1'
#
loop_
_entity.id
_entity.type
_entity.pdbx_description
1 polymer ?
#
loop_
_entity_poly.entity_id
_entity_poly.type
_entity_poly.pdbx_seq_one_letter_code
_entity_poly.pdbx_strand_id
1 'polypeptide(L)'
;DMGNVMHMALEKFAVEVRKEGLDWAELTEEERNRIIDSCLDQVSADYGNTVLKSSARNEYMLERTRRILRRTVWALQEQLKHGAFRPEGFEVRFQGGRIDRVDIMEEPENNRVYVKVIDYKTGNTSFDLLALYHGLQLQLMVYLDGALQVEKRKYPDREIVPAGVFYYNVKDPMIQEKIHADMESINEQMLKKMKMNGLVQADDNMSTKIDSTMASIPVSLNRDGSFSKRSSVASRKQFDALGAYVRRKICDIRES
;
A
#
# COMPACT_ATOMS: atom_id res chain seq x y z
N ASP A 1 -15.85 -5.71 -13.25
CA ASP A 1 -15.45 -4.45 -12.62
C ASP A 1 -13.93 -4.29 -12.74
N MET A 2 -13.47 -3.20 -13.38
CA MET A 2 -12.04 -2.93 -13.61
C MET A 2 -11.24 -2.79 -12.31
N GLY A 3 -11.88 -2.41 -11.22
CA GLY A 3 -11.26 -2.37 -9.90
C GLY A 3 -10.75 -3.76 -9.47
N ASN A 4 -11.59 -4.77 -9.60
CA ASN A 4 -11.20 -6.14 -9.27
C ASN A 4 -10.06 -6.64 -10.17
N VAL A 5 -10.08 -6.28 -11.46
CA VAL A 5 -9.00 -6.63 -12.41
C VAL A 5 -7.68 -6.01 -11.97
N MET A 6 -7.68 -4.75 -11.52
CA MET A 6 -6.47 -4.07 -11.02
C MET A 6 -5.91 -4.74 -9.76
N HIS A 7 -6.77 -5.08 -8.78
CA HIS A 7 -6.36 -5.79 -7.57
C HIS A 7 -5.75 -7.15 -7.90
N MET A 8 -6.43 -7.95 -8.72
CA MET A 8 -5.93 -9.27 -9.14
C MET A 8 -4.61 -9.19 -9.91
N ALA A 9 -4.45 -8.16 -10.76
CA ALA A 9 -3.21 -7.97 -11.50
C ALA A 9 -2.04 -7.58 -10.59
N LEU A 10 -2.27 -6.74 -9.57
CA LEU A 10 -1.25 -6.36 -8.58
C LEU A 10 -0.85 -7.54 -7.68
N GLU A 11 -1.81 -8.34 -7.24
CA GLU A 11 -1.55 -9.60 -6.53
C GLU A 11 -0.69 -10.53 -7.37
N LYS A 12 -1.12 -10.79 -8.60
CA LYS A 12 -0.44 -11.70 -9.52
C LYS A 12 0.98 -11.20 -9.85
N PHE A 13 1.16 -9.90 -10.04
CA PHE A 13 2.48 -9.29 -10.23
C PHE A 13 3.43 -9.63 -9.07
N ALA A 14 2.98 -9.46 -7.85
CA ALA A 14 3.77 -9.74 -6.68
C ALA A 14 4.13 -11.24 -6.53
N VAL A 15 3.18 -12.12 -6.88
CA VAL A 15 3.41 -13.58 -6.91
C VAL A 15 4.43 -13.95 -7.98
N GLU A 16 4.34 -13.39 -9.19
CA GLU A 16 5.28 -13.69 -10.28
C GLU A 16 6.69 -13.15 -9.98
N VAL A 17 6.82 -11.93 -9.43
CA VAL A 17 8.12 -11.38 -8.98
C VAL A 17 8.80 -12.32 -7.98
N ARG A 18 8.04 -12.82 -6.99
CA ARG A 18 8.56 -13.78 -6.00
C ARG A 18 8.92 -15.13 -6.62
N LYS A 19 8.09 -15.63 -7.52
CA LYS A 19 8.28 -16.92 -8.21
C LYS A 19 9.52 -16.90 -9.12
N GLU A 20 9.77 -15.79 -9.80
CA GLU A 20 10.98 -15.58 -10.60
C GLU A 20 12.23 -15.32 -9.72
N GLY A 21 12.09 -15.24 -8.39
CA GLY A 21 13.19 -14.97 -7.45
C GLY A 21 13.76 -13.56 -7.57
N LEU A 22 12.97 -12.62 -8.08
CA LEU A 22 13.36 -11.23 -8.29
C LEU A 22 13.07 -10.39 -7.05
N ASP A 23 13.90 -9.36 -6.83
CA ASP A 23 13.61 -8.31 -5.85
C ASP A 23 12.82 -7.20 -6.51
N TRP A 24 11.66 -6.87 -5.96
CA TRP A 24 10.82 -5.81 -6.52
C TRP A 24 11.55 -4.47 -6.59
N ALA A 25 12.38 -4.14 -5.57
CA ALA A 25 13.14 -2.90 -5.56
C ALA A 25 14.17 -2.80 -6.68
N GLU A 26 14.69 -3.94 -7.14
CA GLU A 26 15.79 -4.03 -8.13
C GLU A 26 15.31 -4.26 -9.57
N LEU A 27 14.00 -4.41 -9.81
CA LEU A 27 13.46 -4.64 -11.14
C LEU A 27 13.83 -3.51 -12.11
N THR A 28 14.29 -3.87 -13.29
CA THR A 28 14.41 -2.93 -14.40
C THR A 28 13.02 -2.48 -14.89
N GLU A 29 12.95 -1.38 -15.60
CA GLU A 29 11.70 -0.92 -16.19
C GLU A 29 11.10 -1.96 -17.15
N GLU A 30 11.94 -2.60 -17.95
CA GLU A 30 11.53 -3.63 -18.91
C GLU A 30 10.94 -4.85 -18.20
N GLU A 31 11.61 -5.37 -17.18
CA GLU A 31 11.12 -6.51 -16.37
C GLU A 31 9.81 -6.17 -15.69
N ARG A 32 9.74 -5.02 -15.02
CA ARG A 32 8.55 -4.55 -14.33
C ARG A 32 7.37 -4.44 -15.27
N ASN A 33 7.54 -3.78 -16.43
CA ASN A 33 6.49 -3.61 -17.41
C ASN A 33 6.08 -4.95 -18.04
N ARG A 34 7.02 -5.82 -18.39
CA ARG A 34 6.76 -7.18 -18.90
C ARG A 34 5.89 -7.98 -17.95
N ILE A 35 6.25 -8.01 -16.67
CA ILE A 35 5.54 -8.81 -15.67
C ILE A 35 4.13 -8.28 -15.45
N ILE A 36 3.95 -6.96 -15.23
CA ILE A 36 2.61 -6.41 -14.96
C ILE A 36 1.69 -6.52 -16.17
N ASP A 37 2.21 -6.34 -17.38
CA ASP A 37 1.44 -6.50 -18.60
C ASP A 37 0.95 -7.94 -18.79
N SER A 38 1.85 -8.91 -18.59
CA SER A 38 1.50 -10.33 -18.63
C SER A 38 0.43 -10.68 -17.58
N CYS A 39 0.56 -10.14 -16.37
CA CYS A 39 -0.43 -10.35 -15.32
C CYS A 39 -1.81 -9.77 -15.69
N LEU A 40 -1.83 -8.55 -16.24
CA LEU A 40 -3.07 -7.93 -16.69
C LEU A 40 -3.73 -8.73 -17.81
N ASP A 41 -2.96 -9.19 -18.80
CA ASP A 41 -3.47 -9.98 -19.92
C ASP A 41 -4.08 -11.30 -19.45
N GLN A 42 -3.43 -12.00 -18.51
CA GLN A 42 -3.94 -13.24 -17.93
C GLN A 42 -5.23 -12.99 -17.12
N VAL A 43 -5.22 -11.99 -16.22
CA VAL A 43 -6.42 -11.66 -15.42
C VAL A 43 -7.58 -11.25 -16.32
N SER A 44 -7.31 -10.48 -17.39
CA SER A 44 -8.34 -10.06 -18.33
C SER A 44 -8.92 -11.22 -19.13
N ALA A 45 -8.10 -12.22 -19.46
CA ALA A 45 -8.57 -13.43 -20.14
C ALA A 45 -9.46 -14.29 -19.22
N ASP A 46 -9.08 -14.41 -17.95
CA ASP A 46 -9.81 -15.22 -16.97
C ASP A 46 -11.12 -14.54 -16.51
N TYR A 47 -11.10 -13.20 -16.36
CA TYR A 47 -12.21 -12.45 -15.75
C TYR A 47 -13.41 -12.23 -16.66
N GLY A 48 -13.24 -12.25 -17.97
CA GLY A 48 -14.29 -11.78 -18.84
C GLY A 48 -14.55 -12.56 -20.12
N ASN A 49 -13.90 -13.68 -20.31
CA ASN A 49 -14.09 -14.61 -21.42
C ASN A 49 -14.71 -13.96 -22.67
N THR A 50 -13.99 -13.05 -23.36
CA THR A 50 -14.39 -12.31 -24.56
C THR A 50 -15.07 -10.93 -24.37
N VAL A 51 -15.73 -10.64 -23.24
CA VAL A 51 -16.47 -9.38 -23.06
C VAL A 51 -15.52 -8.17 -22.98
N LEU A 52 -14.35 -8.31 -22.36
CA LEU A 52 -13.35 -7.21 -22.25
C LEU A 52 -12.66 -6.87 -23.58
N LYS A 53 -12.69 -7.78 -24.56
CA LYS A 53 -12.11 -7.57 -25.91
C LYS A 53 -13.17 -7.36 -27.00
N SER A 54 -14.45 -7.25 -26.64
CA SER A 54 -15.58 -7.23 -27.57
C SER A 54 -15.94 -5.87 -28.14
N SER A 55 -15.32 -4.78 -27.67
CA SER A 55 -15.60 -3.43 -28.18
C SER A 55 -14.39 -2.51 -28.08
N ALA A 56 -14.28 -1.52 -28.96
CA ALA A 56 -13.25 -0.50 -28.93
C ALA A 56 -13.20 0.27 -27.58
N ARG A 57 -14.33 0.41 -26.90
CA ARG A 57 -14.41 1.00 -25.57
C ARG A 57 -13.69 0.14 -24.53
N ASN A 58 -13.86 -1.16 -24.61
CA ASN A 58 -13.24 -2.09 -23.65
C ASN A 58 -11.75 -2.22 -23.90
N GLU A 59 -11.29 -2.19 -25.15
CA GLU A 59 -9.85 -2.11 -25.49
C GLU A 59 -9.22 -0.85 -24.96
N TYR A 60 -9.86 0.31 -25.12
CA TYR A 60 -9.40 1.57 -24.54
C TYR A 60 -9.30 1.49 -23.00
N MET A 61 -10.29 0.92 -22.33
CA MET A 61 -10.28 0.74 -20.88
C MET A 61 -9.15 -0.18 -20.42
N LEU A 62 -8.85 -1.23 -21.17
CA LEU A 62 -7.76 -2.15 -20.86
C LEU A 62 -6.40 -1.46 -21.01
N GLU A 63 -6.17 -0.71 -22.09
CA GLU A 63 -4.94 0.05 -22.29
C GLU A 63 -4.75 1.16 -21.24
N ARG A 64 -5.83 1.82 -20.86
CA ARG A 64 -5.80 2.78 -19.74
C ARG A 64 -5.41 2.09 -18.43
N THR A 65 -5.97 0.92 -18.16
CA THR A 65 -5.65 0.11 -16.97
C THR A 65 -4.19 -0.32 -16.98
N ARG A 66 -3.66 -0.76 -18.12
CA ARG A 66 -2.25 -1.10 -18.30
C ARG A 66 -1.33 0.06 -17.89
N ARG A 67 -1.61 1.25 -18.39
CA ARG A 67 -0.84 2.46 -18.05
C ARG A 67 -0.91 2.77 -16.55
N ILE A 68 -2.09 2.68 -15.95
CA ILE A 68 -2.29 2.90 -14.50
C ILE A 68 -1.46 1.89 -13.71
N LEU A 69 -1.53 0.61 -14.04
CA LEU A 69 -0.81 -0.46 -13.34
C LEU A 69 0.71 -0.33 -13.49
N ARG A 70 1.23 -0.01 -14.68
CA ARG A 70 2.68 0.25 -14.87
C ARG A 70 3.17 1.38 -13.96
N ARG A 71 2.42 2.48 -13.87
CA ARG A 71 2.73 3.59 -12.97
C ARG A 71 2.63 3.21 -11.50
N THR A 72 1.62 2.42 -11.14
CA THR A 72 1.42 1.95 -9.77
C THR A 72 2.60 1.09 -9.31
N VAL A 73 2.99 0.08 -10.09
CA VAL A 73 4.11 -0.80 -9.71
C VAL A 73 5.44 -0.05 -9.68
N TRP A 74 5.63 0.95 -10.57
CA TRP A 74 6.78 1.84 -10.53
C TRP A 74 6.81 2.68 -9.24
N ALA A 75 5.73 3.34 -8.87
CA ALA A 75 5.70 4.18 -7.67
C ALA A 75 5.88 3.36 -6.38
N LEU A 76 5.32 2.14 -6.34
CA LEU A 76 5.53 1.19 -5.24
C LEU A 76 6.98 0.70 -5.19
N GLN A 77 7.63 0.52 -6.34
CA GLN A 77 9.05 0.18 -6.41
C GLN A 77 9.92 1.32 -5.87
N GLU A 78 9.67 2.56 -6.28
CA GLU A 78 10.40 3.73 -5.77
C GLU A 78 10.29 3.84 -4.24
N GLN A 79 9.12 3.58 -3.69
CA GLN A 79 8.95 3.52 -2.23
C GLN A 79 9.83 2.43 -1.58
N LEU A 80 9.89 1.24 -2.16
CA LEU A 80 10.71 0.14 -1.63
C LEU A 80 12.20 0.45 -1.69
N LYS A 81 12.66 1.13 -2.75
CA LYS A 81 14.07 1.55 -2.88
C LYS A 81 14.52 2.50 -1.78
N HIS A 82 13.62 3.31 -1.25
CA HIS A 82 13.91 4.32 -0.23
C HIS A 82 13.50 3.89 1.19
N GLY A 83 13.03 2.65 1.37
CA GLY A 83 12.60 2.09 2.64
C GLY A 83 13.37 0.85 3.06
N ALA A 84 13.16 0.44 4.31
CA ALA A 84 13.71 -0.80 4.87
C ALA A 84 12.69 -1.94 4.91
N PHE A 85 11.46 -1.69 4.46
CA PHE A 85 10.39 -2.68 4.41
C PHE A 85 10.47 -3.52 3.14
N ARG A 86 10.12 -4.79 3.27
CA ARG A 86 9.95 -5.71 2.14
C ARG A 86 8.52 -6.24 2.08
N PRO A 87 7.98 -6.48 0.88
CA PRO A 87 6.70 -7.16 0.72
C PRO A 87 6.76 -8.58 1.30
N GLU A 88 5.90 -8.88 2.25
CA GLU A 88 5.83 -10.20 2.90
C GLU A 88 4.65 -11.01 2.42
N GLY A 89 3.46 -10.40 2.32
CA GLY A 89 2.25 -11.09 1.94
C GLY A 89 1.31 -10.27 1.09
N PHE A 90 0.63 -10.97 0.19
CA PHE A 90 -0.42 -10.41 -0.66
C PHE A 90 -1.69 -11.23 -0.49
N GLU A 91 -2.87 -10.58 -0.52
CA GLU A 91 -4.15 -11.22 -0.31
C GLU A 91 -4.16 -12.12 0.95
N VAL A 92 -3.54 -11.59 2.02
CA VAL A 92 -3.33 -12.32 3.28
C VAL A 92 -4.66 -12.56 3.97
N ARG A 93 -5.05 -13.83 4.09
CA ARG A 93 -6.29 -14.23 4.75
C ARG A 93 -6.14 -14.23 6.27
N PHE A 94 -7.13 -13.69 6.94
CA PHE A 94 -7.28 -13.75 8.39
C PHE A 94 -8.75 -13.89 8.77
N GLN A 95 -9.09 -14.04 10.05
CA GLN A 95 -10.46 -14.30 10.49
C GLN A 95 -11.46 -13.17 10.17
N GLY A 96 -10.98 -11.94 9.92
CA GLY A 96 -11.80 -10.76 9.62
C GLY A 96 -11.85 -10.37 8.15
N GLY A 97 -11.21 -11.12 7.24
CA GLY A 97 -11.19 -10.79 5.81
C GLY A 97 -9.88 -11.11 5.10
N ARG A 98 -9.52 -10.27 4.18
CA ARG A 98 -8.34 -10.41 3.33
C ARG A 98 -7.63 -9.07 3.20
N ILE A 99 -6.33 -9.06 3.46
CA ILE A 99 -5.48 -7.87 3.41
C ILE A 99 -4.75 -7.87 2.07
N ASP A 100 -4.86 -6.79 1.30
CA ASP A 100 -4.27 -6.73 -0.04
C ASP A 100 -2.75 -6.89 0.01
N ARG A 101 -2.07 -6.20 0.92
CA ARG A 101 -0.62 -6.30 1.07
C ARG A 101 -0.15 -6.05 2.49
N VAL A 102 0.78 -6.89 2.93
CA VAL A 102 1.51 -6.75 4.19
C VAL A 102 2.99 -6.65 3.88
N ASP A 103 3.65 -5.62 4.38
CA ASP A 103 5.10 -5.47 4.33
C ASP A 103 5.67 -5.56 5.74
N ILE A 104 6.87 -6.12 5.87
CA ILE A 104 7.56 -6.21 7.14
C ILE A 104 8.97 -5.63 7.07
N MET A 105 9.47 -5.26 8.23
CA MET A 105 10.88 -4.95 8.47
C MET A 105 11.32 -5.67 9.74
N GLU A 106 12.36 -6.48 9.62
CA GLU A 106 12.94 -7.19 10.76
C GLU A 106 14.04 -6.34 11.38
N GLU A 107 14.04 -6.24 12.70
CA GLU A 107 15.07 -5.59 13.52
C GLU A 107 15.57 -6.60 14.56
N PRO A 108 16.50 -7.50 14.17
CA PRO A 108 16.95 -8.61 15.03
C PRO A 108 17.61 -8.13 16.33
N GLU A 109 18.32 -7.01 16.28
CA GLU A 109 19.03 -6.42 17.42
C GLU A 109 18.08 -6.08 18.57
N ASN A 110 16.86 -5.66 18.26
CA ASN A 110 15.80 -5.32 19.23
C ASN A 110 14.76 -6.41 19.36
N ASN A 111 14.95 -7.56 18.70
CA ASN A 111 14.01 -8.68 18.68
C ASN A 111 12.60 -8.28 18.21
N ARG A 112 12.52 -7.41 17.19
CA ARG A 112 11.27 -6.84 16.68
C ARG A 112 11.03 -7.17 15.22
N VAL A 113 9.75 -7.23 14.86
CA VAL A 113 9.25 -7.22 13.47
C VAL A 113 8.20 -6.12 13.36
N TYR A 114 8.48 -5.16 12.51
CA TYR A 114 7.54 -4.08 12.21
C TYR A 114 6.65 -4.47 11.04
N VAL A 115 5.36 -4.15 11.15
CA VAL A 115 4.34 -4.54 10.19
C VAL A 115 3.66 -3.30 9.61
N LYS A 116 3.62 -3.22 8.29
CA LYS A 116 2.92 -2.18 7.53
C LYS A 116 1.85 -2.82 6.66
N VAL A 117 0.65 -2.25 6.67
CA VAL A 117 -0.50 -2.71 5.87
C VAL A 117 -0.83 -1.70 4.79
N ILE A 118 -1.05 -2.18 3.58
CA ILE A 118 -1.49 -1.38 2.44
C ILE A 118 -2.76 -2.01 1.86
N ASP A 119 -3.78 -1.19 1.68
CA ASP A 119 -5.04 -1.53 1.03
C ASP A 119 -5.18 -0.70 -0.26
N TYR A 120 -5.31 -1.38 -1.40
CA TYR A 120 -5.42 -0.74 -2.70
C TYR A 120 -6.84 -0.22 -2.93
N LYS A 121 -6.98 1.00 -3.40
CA LYS A 121 -8.27 1.62 -3.72
C LYS A 121 -8.27 2.15 -5.15
N THR A 122 -9.29 1.83 -5.91
CA THR A 122 -9.46 2.31 -7.30
C THR A 122 -10.21 3.65 -7.38
N GLY A 123 -10.48 4.27 -6.22
CA GLY A 123 -11.09 5.59 -6.08
C GLY A 123 -10.21 6.57 -5.32
N ASN A 124 -10.78 7.71 -4.97
CA ASN A 124 -10.13 8.70 -4.11
C ASN A 124 -10.53 8.45 -2.64
N THR A 125 -9.93 7.45 -2.04
CA THR A 125 -10.11 7.16 -0.62
C THR A 125 -9.07 7.92 0.19
N SER A 126 -9.50 8.63 1.23
CA SER A 126 -8.63 9.29 2.20
C SER A 126 -8.84 8.70 3.59
N PHE A 127 -7.76 8.55 4.33
CA PHE A 127 -7.82 8.15 5.73
C PHE A 127 -8.28 9.32 6.59
N ASP A 128 -9.28 9.09 7.44
CA ASP A 128 -9.87 10.09 8.33
C ASP A 128 -10.07 9.49 9.73
N LEU A 129 -9.35 10.02 10.72
CA LEU A 129 -9.47 9.60 12.12
C LEU A 129 -10.85 9.87 12.71
N LEU A 130 -11.52 10.93 12.26
CA LEU A 130 -12.87 11.23 12.73
C LEU A 130 -13.88 10.22 12.17
N ALA A 131 -13.75 9.86 10.90
CA ALA A 131 -14.56 8.79 10.30
C ALA A 131 -14.30 7.44 10.99
N LEU A 132 -13.04 7.14 11.34
CA LEU A 132 -12.69 5.95 12.12
C LEU A 132 -13.36 5.98 13.50
N TYR A 133 -13.32 7.11 14.20
CA TYR A 133 -13.98 7.28 15.51
C TYR A 133 -15.48 7.05 15.43
N HIS A 134 -16.13 7.44 14.35
CA HIS A 134 -17.55 7.17 14.10
C HIS A 134 -17.84 5.76 13.55
N GLY A 135 -16.85 4.90 13.41
CA GLY A 135 -17.03 3.52 12.94
C GLY A 135 -17.17 3.37 11.42
N LEU A 136 -16.85 4.41 10.65
CA LEU A 136 -17.03 4.44 9.19
C LEU A 136 -15.80 3.94 8.41
N GLN A 137 -14.60 3.96 9.00
CA GLN A 137 -13.33 3.56 8.37
C GLN A 137 -12.54 2.58 9.24
N LEU A 138 -13.17 1.49 9.68
CA LEU A 138 -12.52 0.50 10.56
C LEU A 138 -11.55 -0.42 9.81
N GLN A 139 -11.67 -0.54 8.49
CA GLN A 139 -11.01 -1.56 7.66
C GLN A 139 -9.49 -1.64 7.89
N LEU A 140 -8.78 -0.51 7.79
CA LEU A 140 -7.32 -0.51 7.94
C LEU A 140 -6.85 -1.00 9.31
N MET A 141 -7.55 -0.63 10.38
CA MET A 141 -7.19 -1.07 11.73
C MET A 141 -7.53 -2.54 11.97
N VAL A 142 -8.62 -3.04 11.38
CA VAL A 142 -8.97 -4.48 11.37
C VAL A 142 -7.90 -5.27 10.62
N TYR A 143 -7.45 -4.76 9.48
CA TYR A 143 -6.39 -5.38 8.70
C TYR A 143 -5.05 -5.38 9.44
N LEU A 144 -4.73 -4.28 10.12
CA LEU A 144 -3.53 -4.22 10.96
C LEU A 144 -3.58 -5.27 12.07
N ASP A 145 -4.68 -5.36 12.80
CA ASP A 145 -4.85 -6.36 13.87
C ASP A 145 -4.69 -7.79 13.33
N GLY A 146 -5.29 -8.09 12.18
CA GLY A 146 -5.13 -9.36 11.47
C GLY A 146 -3.69 -9.63 11.04
N ALA A 147 -3.00 -8.64 10.48
CA ALA A 147 -1.61 -8.77 10.06
C ALA A 147 -0.68 -9.01 11.25
N LEU A 148 -0.85 -8.27 12.35
CA LEU A 148 -0.07 -8.46 13.57
C LEU A 148 -0.24 -9.88 14.13
N GLN A 149 -1.45 -10.44 14.10
CA GLN A 149 -1.70 -11.82 14.54
C GLN A 149 -1.07 -12.86 13.61
N VAL A 150 -1.13 -12.65 12.30
CA VAL A 150 -0.49 -13.54 11.30
C VAL A 150 1.01 -13.54 11.49
N GLU A 151 1.63 -12.36 11.60
CA GLU A 151 3.08 -12.25 11.78
C GLU A 151 3.54 -12.77 13.16
N LYS A 152 2.72 -12.62 14.22
CA LYS A 152 3.03 -13.21 15.53
C LYS A 152 3.11 -14.74 15.49
N ARG A 153 2.34 -15.40 14.64
CA ARG A 153 2.43 -16.86 14.46
C ARG A 153 3.70 -17.29 13.72
N LYS A 154 4.21 -16.44 12.79
CA LYS A 154 5.46 -16.68 12.07
C LYS A 154 6.70 -16.40 12.93
N TYR A 155 6.59 -15.39 13.80
CA TYR A 155 7.67 -14.92 14.67
C TYR A 155 7.24 -14.99 16.16
N PRO A 156 7.03 -16.20 16.73
CA PRO A 156 6.47 -16.35 18.06
C PRO A 156 7.31 -15.73 19.17
N ASP A 157 8.65 -15.71 18.98
CA ASP A 157 9.60 -15.21 19.97
C ASP A 157 9.93 -13.72 19.81
N ARG A 158 9.37 -13.06 18.79
CA ARG A 158 9.63 -11.64 18.50
C ARG A 158 8.46 -10.76 18.90
N GLU A 159 8.77 -9.51 19.20
CA GLU A 159 7.78 -8.47 19.38
C GLU A 159 7.28 -7.99 18.01
N ILE A 160 5.98 -8.09 17.75
CA ILE A 160 5.37 -7.59 16.51
C ILE A 160 4.83 -6.19 16.76
N VAL A 161 5.30 -5.24 15.96
CA VAL A 161 5.07 -3.80 16.18
C VAL A 161 4.38 -3.19 14.96
N PRO A 162 3.29 -2.43 15.11
CA PRO A 162 2.68 -1.71 14.00
C PRO A 162 3.61 -0.60 13.51
N ALA A 163 3.83 -0.51 12.21
CA ALA A 163 4.60 0.56 11.58
C ALA A 163 3.71 1.62 10.91
N GLY A 164 2.62 1.18 10.33
CA GLY A 164 1.67 2.06 9.68
C GLY A 164 0.57 1.31 8.93
N VAL A 165 -0.47 2.05 8.59
CA VAL A 165 -1.62 1.59 7.80
C VAL A 165 -1.90 2.58 6.69
N PHE A 166 -2.13 2.09 5.48
CA PHE A 166 -2.25 2.95 4.31
C PHE A 166 -3.36 2.51 3.35
N TYR A 167 -4.07 3.50 2.81
CA TYR A 167 -4.74 3.40 1.53
C TYR A 167 -3.77 3.82 0.43
N TYR A 168 -3.70 3.03 -0.62
CA TYR A 168 -3.00 3.38 -1.85
C TYR A 168 -4.01 3.51 -3.00
N ASN A 169 -4.21 4.74 -3.47
CA ASN A 169 -5.14 5.00 -4.56
C ASN A 169 -4.49 4.66 -5.91
N VAL A 170 -4.95 3.59 -6.53
CA VAL A 170 -4.53 3.14 -7.87
C VAL A 170 -5.17 4.05 -8.91
N LYS A 171 -4.40 5.01 -9.41
CA LYS A 171 -4.87 6.08 -10.30
C LYS A 171 -3.81 6.50 -11.30
N ASP A 172 -4.24 7.23 -12.31
CA ASP A 172 -3.39 7.89 -13.31
C ASP A 172 -3.45 9.40 -13.09
N PRO A 173 -2.58 9.98 -12.24
CA PRO A 173 -2.61 11.39 -11.97
C PRO A 173 -2.13 12.20 -13.17
N MET A 174 -2.87 13.25 -13.55
CA MET A 174 -2.40 14.21 -14.54
C MET A 174 -1.32 15.09 -13.94
N ILE A 175 -0.20 15.23 -14.66
CA ILE A 175 0.84 16.21 -14.38
C ILE A 175 0.68 17.39 -15.34
N GLN A 176 0.68 18.60 -14.81
CA GLN A 176 0.81 19.80 -15.63
C GLN A 176 2.30 20.03 -15.89
N GLU A 177 2.74 19.64 -17.07
CA GLU A 177 4.12 19.88 -17.51
C GLU A 177 4.37 21.37 -17.75
N LYS A 178 5.43 21.90 -17.16
CA LYS A 178 6.04 23.13 -17.64
C LYS A 178 6.86 22.79 -18.88
N ILE A 179 6.84 23.65 -19.88
CA ILE A 179 7.40 23.46 -21.23
C ILE A 179 8.89 23.01 -21.29
N HIS A 180 9.58 22.86 -20.15
CA HIS A 180 10.97 22.41 -20.05
C HIS A 180 11.24 21.60 -18.77
N ALA A 181 10.26 20.82 -18.27
CA ALA A 181 10.51 19.96 -17.12
C ALA A 181 11.38 18.76 -17.53
N ASP A 182 12.44 18.48 -16.76
CA ASP A 182 13.22 17.26 -16.91
C ASP A 182 12.46 16.04 -16.36
N MET A 183 12.87 14.85 -16.76
CA MET A 183 12.21 13.59 -16.37
C MET A 183 12.25 13.39 -14.84
N GLU A 184 13.30 13.83 -14.17
CA GLU A 184 13.44 13.70 -12.72
C GLU A 184 12.38 14.54 -11.99
N SER A 185 12.18 15.79 -12.40
CA SER A 185 11.12 16.66 -11.86
C SER A 185 9.72 16.11 -12.10
N ILE A 186 9.49 15.50 -13.27
CA ILE A 186 8.21 14.85 -13.62
C ILE A 186 7.95 13.65 -12.70
N ASN A 187 8.96 12.80 -12.53
CA ASN A 187 8.87 11.63 -11.65
C ASN A 187 8.63 12.03 -10.19
N GLU A 188 9.30 13.05 -9.70
CA GLU A 188 9.09 13.56 -8.35
C GLU A 188 7.67 14.09 -8.14
N GLN A 189 7.13 14.83 -9.10
CA GLN A 189 5.75 15.32 -9.06
C GLN A 189 4.74 14.14 -9.12
N MET A 190 5.06 13.12 -9.92
CA MET A 190 4.23 11.92 -10.02
C MET A 190 4.19 11.18 -8.69
N LEU A 191 5.34 10.92 -8.05
CA LEU A 191 5.41 10.27 -6.73
C LEU A 191 4.63 11.05 -5.67
N LYS A 192 4.74 12.38 -5.65
CA LYS A 192 3.96 13.23 -4.72
C LYS A 192 2.45 13.08 -4.92
N LYS A 193 1.99 12.92 -6.18
CA LYS A 193 0.56 12.72 -6.48
C LYS A 193 0.08 11.29 -6.22
N MET A 194 0.99 10.33 -6.21
CA MET A 194 0.73 8.92 -5.91
C MET A 194 1.03 8.56 -4.46
N LYS A 195 1.23 9.55 -3.62
CA LYS A 195 1.48 9.40 -2.20
C LYS A 195 0.38 8.59 -1.51
N MET A 196 0.80 7.67 -0.64
CA MET A 196 -0.12 6.93 0.23
C MET A 196 -0.77 7.87 1.24
N ASN A 197 -1.98 7.56 1.64
CA ASN A 197 -2.61 8.22 2.76
C ASN A 197 -2.97 7.20 3.84
N GLY A 198 -2.86 7.59 5.10
CA GLY A 198 -3.00 6.67 6.21
C GLY A 198 -2.39 7.22 7.48
N LEU A 199 -1.90 6.33 8.33
CA LEU A 199 -1.33 6.67 9.63
C LEU A 199 0.03 5.99 9.79
N VAL A 200 1.05 6.75 10.16
CA VAL A 200 2.43 6.28 10.40
C VAL A 200 2.74 6.27 11.88
N GLN A 201 3.43 5.25 12.37
CA GLN A 201 3.94 5.26 13.72
C GLN A 201 5.00 6.36 13.89
N ALA A 202 4.87 7.16 14.94
CA ALA A 202 5.74 8.33 15.19
C ALA A 202 7.08 7.96 15.85
N ASP A 203 7.15 6.79 16.47
CA ASP A 203 8.29 6.35 17.26
C ASP A 203 9.35 5.63 16.39
N ASP A 204 10.52 5.37 16.93
CA ASP A 204 11.59 4.54 16.35
C ASP A 204 12.08 5.00 14.94
N ASN A 205 11.94 6.27 14.60
CA ASN A 205 12.25 6.82 13.27
C ASN A 205 11.49 6.09 12.14
N MET A 206 10.27 5.62 12.42
CA MET A 206 9.52 4.75 11.53
C MET A 206 9.23 5.40 10.18
N SER A 207 8.96 6.70 10.14
CA SER A 207 8.75 7.43 8.87
C SER A 207 9.96 7.29 7.92
N THR A 208 11.18 7.44 8.44
CA THR A 208 12.41 7.29 7.65
C THR A 208 12.65 5.84 7.24
N LYS A 209 12.29 4.87 8.09
CA LYS A 209 12.38 3.43 7.79
C LYS A 209 11.37 3.00 6.72
N ILE A 210 10.19 3.63 6.66
CA ILE A 210 9.20 3.38 5.60
C ILE A 210 9.64 4.05 4.29
N ASP A 211 10.04 5.31 4.33
CA ASP A 211 10.51 6.06 3.17
C ASP A 211 11.44 7.20 3.63
N SER A 212 12.73 7.05 3.39
CA SER A 212 13.75 8.03 3.79
C SER A 212 13.55 9.40 3.12
N THR A 213 12.89 9.45 1.98
CA THR A 213 12.54 10.70 1.28
C THR A 213 11.23 11.32 1.78
N MET A 214 10.38 10.54 2.46
CA MET A 214 9.02 10.90 2.87
C MET A 214 8.09 11.31 1.71
N ALA A 215 8.49 11.06 0.47
CA ALA A 215 7.72 11.46 -0.71
C ALA A 215 6.44 10.63 -0.87
N SER A 216 6.47 9.36 -0.45
CA SER A 216 5.37 8.40 -0.64
C SER A 216 4.44 8.23 0.57
N ILE A 217 4.74 8.87 1.71
CA ILE A 217 3.98 8.72 2.97
C ILE A 217 3.41 10.05 3.46
N PRO A 218 2.30 10.05 4.25
CA PRO A 218 1.64 11.28 4.70
C PRO A 218 2.36 11.95 5.87
N VAL A 219 3.67 12.13 5.74
CA VAL A 219 4.53 12.71 6.76
C VAL A 219 5.34 13.85 6.16
N SER A 220 5.52 14.91 6.92
CA SER A 220 6.45 16.00 6.61
C SER A 220 7.07 16.53 7.90
N LEU A 221 8.32 16.95 7.84
CA LEU A 221 9.05 17.48 8.98
C LEU A 221 9.17 19.00 8.89
N ASN A 222 9.16 19.64 10.05
CA ASN A 222 9.56 21.02 10.23
C ASN A 222 11.10 21.15 10.15
N ARG A 223 11.60 22.37 10.11
CA ARG A 223 13.05 22.64 10.07
C ARG A 223 13.82 22.11 11.28
N ASP A 224 13.16 21.97 12.42
CA ASP A 224 13.72 21.45 13.68
C ASP A 224 13.65 19.91 13.78
N GLY A 225 13.18 19.22 12.71
CA GLY A 225 13.03 17.76 12.68
C GLY A 225 11.75 17.24 13.32
N SER A 226 10.92 18.09 13.92
CA SER A 226 9.61 17.68 14.45
C SER A 226 8.60 17.42 13.33
N PHE A 227 7.58 16.61 13.62
CA PHE A 227 6.49 16.40 12.67
C PHE A 227 5.68 17.67 12.45
N SER A 228 5.41 17.99 11.19
CA SER A 228 4.53 19.13 10.88
C SER A 228 3.09 18.80 11.29
N LYS A 229 2.26 19.84 11.49
CA LYS A 229 0.83 19.71 11.80
C LYS A 229 0.03 18.96 10.72
N ARG A 230 0.58 18.81 9.52
CA ARG A 230 -0.05 18.07 8.40
C ARG A 230 0.33 16.62 8.36
N SER A 231 1.26 16.19 9.21
CA SER A 231 1.70 14.80 9.28
C SER A 231 0.61 13.93 9.91
N SER A 232 0.34 12.80 9.30
CA SER A 232 -0.56 11.78 9.82
C SER A 232 0.25 10.76 10.60
N VAL A 233 0.50 11.04 11.86
CA VAL A 233 1.33 10.23 12.73
C VAL A 233 0.63 9.94 14.06
N ALA A 234 0.92 8.78 14.64
CA ALA A 234 0.47 8.38 15.95
C ALA A 234 1.58 7.63 16.70
N SER A 235 1.72 7.85 17.99
CA SER A 235 2.64 7.07 18.82
C SER A 235 2.18 5.60 18.88
N ARG A 236 3.10 4.71 19.27
CA ARG A 236 2.77 3.30 19.49
C ARG A 236 1.59 3.14 20.45
N LYS A 237 1.58 3.88 21.57
CA LYS A 237 0.46 3.86 22.52
C LYS A 237 -0.87 4.26 21.89
N GLN A 238 -0.85 5.22 20.95
CA GLN A 238 -2.04 5.63 20.23
C GLN A 238 -2.50 4.56 19.24
N PHE A 239 -1.58 3.86 18.55
CA PHE A 239 -1.92 2.70 17.72
C PHE A 239 -2.59 1.60 18.56
N ASP A 240 -2.06 1.26 19.73
CA ASP A 240 -2.63 0.27 20.65
C ASP A 240 -4.03 0.69 21.10
N ALA A 241 -4.21 1.96 21.46
CA ALA A 241 -5.50 2.52 21.84
C ALA A 241 -6.52 2.49 20.71
N LEU A 242 -6.11 2.84 19.47
CA LEU A 242 -6.96 2.74 18.28
C LEU A 242 -7.36 1.29 17.99
N GLY A 243 -6.43 0.34 18.10
CA GLY A 243 -6.71 -1.09 17.94
C GLY A 243 -7.72 -1.60 18.96
N ALA A 244 -7.55 -1.23 20.23
CA ALA A 244 -8.48 -1.58 21.31
C ALA A 244 -9.88 -0.96 21.09
N TYR A 245 -9.91 0.29 20.62
CA TYR A 245 -11.16 0.98 20.29
C TYR A 245 -11.91 0.28 19.15
N VAL A 246 -11.21 -0.05 18.06
CA VAL A 246 -11.81 -0.72 16.89
C VAL A 246 -12.36 -2.09 17.25
N ARG A 247 -11.63 -2.89 18.05
CA ARG A 247 -12.11 -4.19 18.53
C ARG A 247 -13.41 -4.05 19.31
N ARG A 248 -13.52 -3.05 20.20
CA ARG A 248 -14.73 -2.73 20.95
C ARG A 248 -15.89 -2.38 20.03
N LYS A 249 -15.65 -1.46 19.07
CA LYS A 249 -16.67 -1.06 18.08
C LYS A 249 -17.21 -2.22 17.26
N ILE A 250 -16.37 -3.17 16.89
CA ILE A 250 -16.80 -4.35 16.14
C ILE A 250 -17.69 -5.25 17.02
N CYS A 251 -17.38 -5.40 18.32
CA CYS A 251 -18.25 -6.12 19.24
C CYS A 251 -19.61 -5.44 19.35
N ASP A 252 -19.63 -4.12 19.58
CA ASP A 252 -20.88 -3.33 19.68
C ASP A 252 -21.78 -3.48 18.42
N ILE A 253 -21.17 -3.48 17.22
CA ILE A 253 -21.89 -3.65 15.95
C ILE A 253 -22.46 -5.08 15.81
N ARG A 254 -21.80 -6.08 16.37
CA ARG A 254 -22.28 -7.47 16.32
C ARG A 254 -23.41 -7.76 17.29
N GLU A 255 -23.53 -6.98 18.36
CA GLU A 255 -24.54 -7.13 19.42
C GLU A 255 -25.80 -6.28 19.15
N SER A 256 -25.74 -5.32 18.21
CA SER A 256 -26.85 -4.47 17.76
C SER A 256 -27.61 -5.08 16.58
#